data_79b8e4571d72b49b3624ccfc64c0eb0d
#
_entry.id   79b8e4571d72b49b3624ccfc64c0eb0d
#
_cell.length_a   1.000
_cell.length_b   1.000
_cell.length_c   1.000
_cell.angle_alpha   90.00
_cell.angle_beta   90.00
_cell.angle_gamma   90.00
#
_symmetry.space_group_name_H-M   'P 1'
#
loop_
_entity.id
_entity.type
_entity.pdbx_description
1 polymer ?
#
loop_
_entity_poly.entity_id
_entity_poly.type
_entity_poly.pdbx_seq_one_letter_code
_entity_poly.pdbx_strand_id
1 'polypeptide(L)'
;PLGVGGFGVTYLALNNETGEKCAVKEFMPSELAVRDGMGNVYPSSEDNAELFEHCKSGFLNEAKTLYTFRGDPTIVNVNDYFEENHSAYFAMEYLDGCNMRAQMQKSGGRIPVEMATIMLVTVGSALMDVHKFNILHRDISPENIFLTSNGSYKLIDFGAARFFTSRANKSLSVLLKPGFAPPEQYSSNGNQGPWTDVYGLAATYYYLVSGVKPLDAMDRLSGKHMAALCDLCHGVSKKTSDAVNRALALDYHARYNDMVSFLNDVDLSVLGGVKTDASKSSVIDRPPDEKLDGKRNITNMMSAGKFKKNAVGKGTICLIGFEGTPREIKYSIEPDRQIKIGRGMSADIRIDGDLNISRLHCSLIYNSDKKTVFIQDHSSNGTFFCSGKRLQPDMIYELKEPFYLSHPKNMFRLSIDK
;
A
#
# COMPACT_ATOMS: atom_id res chain seq x y z
N PRO A 1 7.56 -21.96 -14.41
CA PRO A 1 7.30 -20.53 -14.22
C PRO A 1 6.00 -20.29 -13.45
N LEU A 2 5.93 -19.22 -12.66
CA LEU A 2 4.71 -18.74 -12.03
C LEU A 2 3.88 -17.89 -13.00
N GLY A 3 4.56 -17.18 -13.91
CA GLY A 3 3.93 -16.34 -14.93
C GLY A 3 4.91 -15.91 -16.01
N VAL A 4 4.38 -15.56 -17.17
CA VAL A 4 5.10 -14.96 -18.29
C VAL A 4 4.41 -13.67 -18.64
N GLY A 5 5.15 -12.58 -18.68
CA GLY A 5 4.69 -11.23 -19.04
C GLY A 5 5.46 -10.67 -20.23
N GLY A 6 5.06 -9.51 -20.74
CA GLY A 6 5.72 -8.87 -21.88
C GLY A 6 7.20 -8.52 -21.65
N PHE A 7 7.60 -8.32 -20.39
CA PHE A 7 8.97 -7.91 -20.01
C PHE A 7 9.79 -9.00 -19.34
N GLY A 8 9.20 -10.17 -19.06
CA GLY A 8 9.96 -11.22 -18.40
C GLY A 8 9.16 -12.40 -17.93
N VAL A 9 9.88 -13.30 -17.29
CA VAL A 9 9.34 -14.56 -16.75
C VAL A 9 9.55 -14.57 -15.26
N THR A 10 8.52 -14.95 -14.51
CA THR A 10 8.60 -15.13 -13.07
C THR A 10 8.64 -16.61 -12.72
N TYR A 11 9.62 -17.03 -11.95
CA TYR A 11 9.85 -18.41 -11.53
C TYR A 11 9.58 -18.57 -10.03
N LEU A 12 9.08 -19.74 -9.64
CA LEU A 12 9.17 -20.19 -8.25
C LEU A 12 10.59 -20.70 -7.98
N ALA A 13 11.21 -20.19 -6.94
CA ALA A 13 12.53 -20.62 -6.48
C ALA A 13 12.51 -20.91 -4.98
N LEU A 14 13.57 -21.56 -4.51
CA LEU A 14 13.85 -21.75 -3.10
C LEU A 14 15.13 -20.98 -2.74
N ASN A 15 15.09 -20.25 -1.66
CA ASN A 15 16.30 -19.68 -1.08
C ASN A 15 17.10 -20.82 -0.43
N ASN A 16 18.31 -21.06 -0.91
CA ASN A 16 19.14 -22.18 -0.45
C ASN A 16 19.64 -22.02 1.00
N GLU A 17 19.68 -20.79 1.51
CA GLU A 17 20.12 -20.50 2.88
C GLU A 17 18.99 -20.67 3.89
N THR A 18 17.76 -20.20 3.54
CA THR A 18 16.62 -20.22 4.47
C THR A 18 15.65 -21.37 4.22
N GLY A 19 15.70 -22.01 3.05
CA GLY A 19 14.73 -23.01 2.61
C GLY A 19 13.35 -22.44 2.27
N GLU A 20 13.17 -21.10 2.27
CA GLU A 20 11.91 -20.45 1.99
C GLU A 20 11.66 -20.31 0.50
N LYS A 21 10.37 -20.39 0.11
CA LYS A 21 9.95 -20.10 -1.26
C LYS A 21 10.11 -18.60 -1.55
N CYS A 22 10.65 -18.30 -2.73
CA CYS A 22 10.70 -16.94 -3.28
C CYS A 22 10.23 -16.95 -4.73
N ALA A 23 9.88 -15.80 -5.26
CA ALA A 23 9.63 -15.59 -6.68
C ALA A 23 10.84 -14.86 -7.27
N VAL A 24 11.35 -15.34 -8.40
CA VAL A 24 12.45 -14.70 -9.14
C VAL A 24 11.91 -14.24 -10.48
N LYS A 25 11.95 -12.93 -10.71
CA LYS A 25 11.55 -12.32 -11.98
C LYS A 25 12.80 -12.09 -12.82
N GLU A 26 12.79 -12.61 -14.02
CA GLU A 26 13.86 -12.48 -15.01
C GLU A 26 13.45 -11.50 -16.09
N PHE A 27 14.35 -10.61 -16.47
CA PHE A 27 14.19 -9.75 -17.63
C PHE A 27 14.33 -10.57 -18.91
N MET A 28 13.24 -10.80 -19.60
CA MET A 28 13.17 -11.54 -20.86
C MET A 28 12.04 -10.97 -21.73
N PRO A 29 12.21 -9.76 -22.30
CA PRO A 29 11.17 -9.16 -23.13
C PRO A 29 11.02 -9.93 -24.42
N SER A 30 9.84 -10.52 -24.63
CA SER A 30 9.56 -11.48 -25.71
C SER A 30 9.75 -10.91 -27.12
N GLU A 31 9.61 -9.58 -27.29
CA GLU A 31 9.78 -8.90 -28.60
C GLU A 31 11.22 -8.44 -28.85
N LEU A 32 12.04 -8.32 -27.80
CA LEU A 32 13.38 -7.73 -27.87
C LEU A 32 14.50 -8.72 -27.57
N ALA A 33 14.17 -9.90 -27.03
CA ALA A 33 15.18 -10.84 -26.53
C ALA A 33 14.98 -12.24 -27.09
N VAL A 34 16.09 -12.95 -27.21
CA VAL A 34 16.18 -14.37 -27.52
C VAL A 34 17.05 -15.07 -26.48
N ARG A 35 16.81 -16.35 -26.23
CA ARG A 35 17.62 -17.17 -25.33
C ARG A 35 18.41 -18.17 -26.14
N ASP A 36 19.70 -18.31 -25.82
CA ASP A 36 20.54 -19.34 -26.41
C ASP A 36 20.36 -20.72 -25.75
N GLY A 37 21.04 -21.74 -26.30
CA GLY A 37 21.00 -23.11 -25.74
C GLY A 37 21.69 -23.26 -24.37
N MET A 38 22.44 -22.27 -23.91
CA MET A 38 23.11 -22.24 -22.61
C MET A 38 22.29 -21.48 -21.55
N GLY A 39 21.19 -20.83 -21.96
CA GLY A 39 20.32 -20.09 -21.07
C GLY A 39 20.57 -18.58 -21.04
N ASN A 40 21.57 -18.07 -21.77
CA ASN A 40 21.85 -16.63 -21.83
C ASN A 40 20.82 -15.89 -22.67
N VAL A 41 20.55 -14.65 -22.30
CA VAL A 41 19.58 -13.78 -22.96
C VAL A 41 20.29 -12.70 -23.76
N TYR A 42 19.97 -12.58 -25.04
CA TYR A 42 20.54 -11.61 -25.95
C TYR A 42 19.47 -10.78 -26.65
N PRO A 43 19.81 -9.58 -27.13
CA PRO A 43 18.89 -8.85 -28.03
C PRO A 43 18.55 -9.70 -29.25
N SER A 44 17.30 -9.62 -29.71
CA SER A 44 16.81 -10.38 -30.87
C SER A 44 17.44 -9.96 -32.20
N SER A 45 18.06 -8.75 -32.26
CA SER A 45 18.85 -8.22 -33.39
C SER A 45 19.83 -7.15 -32.90
N GLU A 46 20.81 -6.80 -33.73
CA GLU A 46 21.73 -5.68 -33.44
C GLU A 46 21.00 -4.35 -33.30
N ASP A 47 19.96 -4.11 -34.09
CA ASP A 47 19.14 -2.90 -34.03
C ASP A 47 18.39 -2.77 -32.68
N ASN A 48 18.15 -3.86 -32.00
CA ASN A 48 17.48 -3.89 -30.71
C ASN A 48 18.45 -3.82 -29.51
N ALA A 49 19.76 -3.83 -29.72
CA ALA A 49 20.75 -3.93 -28.64
C ALA A 49 20.67 -2.73 -27.67
N GLU A 50 20.61 -1.49 -28.20
CA GLU A 50 20.52 -0.29 -27.37
C GLU A 50 19.20 -0.25 -26.57
N LEU A 51 18.09 -0.61 -27.20
CA LEU A 51 16.79 -0.66 -26.56
C LEU A 51 16.74 -1.77 -25.48
N PHE A 52 17.33 -2.94 -25.75
CA PHE A 52 17.43 -4.04 -24.80
C PHE A 52 18.18 -3.60 -23.53
N GLU A 53 19.36 -3.00 -23.65
CA GLU A 53 20.14 -2.53 -22.49
C GLU A 53 19.42 -1.43 -21.71
N HIS A 54 18.73 -0.52 -22.42
CA HIS A 54 17.91 0.49 -21.78
C HIS A 54 16.75 -0.15 -20.97
N CYS A 55 16.07 -1.14 -21.56
CA CYS A 55 14.99 -1.90 -20.91
C CYS A 55 15.51 -2.67 -19.70
N LYS A 56 16.68 -3.32 -19.80
CA LYS A 56 17.31 -4.05 -18.71
C LYS A 56 17.63 -3.12 -17.52
N SER A 57 18.19 -1.95 -17.82
CA SER A 57 18.49 -0.93 -16.81
C SER A 57 17.23 -0.47 -16.07
N GLY A 58 16.13 -0.27 -16.80
CA GLY A 58 14.87 0.09 -16.17
C GLY A 58 14.27 -1.01 -15.30
N PHE A 59 14.38 -2.27 -15.72
CA PHE A 59 13.97 -3.42 -14.92
C PHE A 59 14.72 -3.47 -13.57
N LEU A 60 16.03 -3.22 -13.57
CA LEU A 60 16.82 -3.10 -12.34
C LEU A 60 16.41 -1.89 -11.50
N ASN A 61 16.05 -0.77 -12.13
CA ASN A 61 15.56 0.41 -11.41
C ASN A 61 14.20 0.16 -10.75
N GLU A 62 13.33 -0.65 -11.37
CA GLU A 62 12.09 -1.14 -10.74
C GLU A 62 12.41 -1.92 -9.47
N ALA A 63 13.32 -2.89 -9.55
CA ALA A 63 13.74 -3.69 -8.42
C ALA A 63 14.32 -2.83 -7.28
N LYS A 64 15.18 -1.85 -7.61
CA LYS A 64 15.72 -0.88 -6.64
C LYS A 64 14.63 -0.05 -5.98
N THR A 65 13.65 0.40 -6.77
CA THR A 65 12.50 1.15 -6.25
C THR A 65 11.69 0.32 -5.28
N LEU A 66 11.33 -0.90 -5.65
CA LEU A 66 10.61 -1.84 -4.77
C LEU A 66 11.41 -2.15 -3.50
N TYR A 67 12.72 -2.31 -3.61
CA TYR A 67 13.60 -2.55 -2.47
C TYR A 67 13.55 -1.42 -1.43
N THR A 68 13.33 -0.16 -1.84
CA THR A 68 13.19 0.97 -0.89
C THR A 68 11.92 0.88 -0.04
N PHE A 69 10.90 0.15 -0.50
CA PHE A 69 9.64 -0.08 0.23
C PHE A 69 9.62 -1.42 0.97
N ARG A 70 10.79 -2.05 1.15
CA ARG A 70 10.88 -3.31 1.89
C ARG A 70 10.30 -3.16 3.30
N GLY A 71 9.40 -4.09 3.65
CA GLY A 71 8.68 -4.07 4.93
C GLY A 71 7.31 -3.39 4.86
N ASP A 72 6.93 -2.77 3.74
CA ASP A 72 5.55 -2.32 3.54
C ASP A 72 4.62 -3.54 3.38
N PRO A 73 3.55 -3.65 4.19
CA PRO A 73 2.67 -4.81 4.11
C PRO A 73 1.87 -4.88 2.80
N THR A 74 1.75 -3.77 2.07
CA THR A 74 0.93 -3.67 0.85
C THR A 74 1.77 -3.64 -0.44
N ILE A 75 3.08 -3.53 -0.34
CA ILE A 75 4.00 -3.57 -1.50
C ILE A 75 4.75 -4.90 -1.46
N VAL A 76 4.97 -5.52 -2.62
CA VAL A 76 5.74 -6.75 -2.71
C VAL A 76 7.19 -6.49 -2.23
N ASN A 77 7.69 -7.34 -1.34
CA ASN A 77 9.05 -7.21 -0.82
C ASN A 77 10.05 -7.79 -1.82
N VAL A 78 10.93 -6.94 -2.35
CA VAL A 78 12.11 -7.37 -3.08
C VAL A 78 13.22 -7.64 -2.09
N ASN A 79 13.81 -8.82 -2.17
CA ASN A 79 14.86 -9.29 -1.26
C ASN A 79 16.24 -9.04 -1.84
N ASP A 80 16.40 -9.19 -3.17
CA ASP A 80 17.68 -9.02 -3.87
C ASP A 80 17.44 -8.73 -5.35
N TYR A 81 18.45 -8.17 -6.04
CA TYR A 81 18.49 -7.95 -7.48
C TYR A 81 19.92 -8.07 -8.01
N PHE A 82 20.09 -8.68 -9.17
CA PHE A 82 21.40 -8.98 -9.73
C PHE A 82 21.34 -9.12 -11.26
N GLU A 83 22.51 -9.11 -11.89
CA GLU A 83 22.67 -9.41 -13.31
C GLU A 83 23.41 -10.72 -13.47
N GLU A 84 22.90 -11.60 -14.34
CA GLU A 84 23.49 -12.88 -14.71
C GLU A 84 22.96 -13.30 -16.07
N ASN A 85 23.63 -14.21 -16.77
CA ASN A 85 23.21 -14.78 -18.05
C ASN A 85 22.85 -13.68 -19.10
N HIS A 86 23.57 -12.58 -19.11
CA HIS A 86 23.29 -11.37 -19.94
C HIS A 86 21.92 -10.75 -19.70
N SER A 87 21.23 -11.16 -18.64
CA SER A 87 19.93 -10.66 -18.22
C SER A 87 20.00 -10.00 -16.83
N ALA A 88 18.86 -9.57 -16.33
CA ALA A 88 18.68 -9.02 -15.00
C ALA A 88 17.60 -9.80 -14.26
N TYR A 89 17.79 -9.93 -12.96
CA TYR A 89 16.91 -10.69 -12.08
C TYR A 89 16.59 -9.89 -10.83
N PHE A 90 15.42 -10.09 -10.26
CA PHE A 90 15.19 -9.77 -8.86
C PHE A 90 14.41 -10.86 -8.16
N ALA A 91 14.82 -11.12 -6.93
CA ALA A 91 14.17 -12.06 -6.02
C ALA A 91 13.22 -11.31 -5.08
N MET A 92 12.00 -11.79 -4.96
CA MET A 92 10.95 -11.19 -4.13
C MET A 92 10.23 -12.26 -3.31
N GLU A 93 9.47 -11.82 -2.31
CA GLU A 93 8.61 -12.72 -1.54
C GLU A 93 7.69 -13.53 -2.46
N TYR A 94 7.52 -14.81 -2.16
CA TYR A 94 6.50 -15.63 -2.81
C TYR A 94 5.13 -15.30 -2.22
N LEU A 95 4.22 -14.88 -3.07
CA LEU A 95 2.85 -14.57 -2.67
C LEU A 95 1.96 -15.79 -2.93
N ASP A 96 1.41 -16.36 -1.85
CA ASP A 96 0.37 -17.39 -1.95
C ASP A 96 -0.98 -16.71 -2.11
N GLY A 97 -1.70 -17.02 -3.21
CA GLY A 97 -2.97 -16.38 -3.53
C GLY A 97 -3.17 -16.19 -5.04
N CYS A 98 -3.81 -15.09 -5.42
CA CYS A 98 -3.99 -14.72 -6.82
C CYS A 98 -4.19 -13.21 -7.01
N ASN A 99 -3.98 -12.72 -8.23
CA ASN A 99 -4.26 -11.31 -8.53
C ASN A 99 -5.78 -11.04 -8.58
N MET A 100 -6.16 -9.76 -8.49
CA MET A 100 -7.58 -9.37 -8.46
C MET A 100 -8.33 -9.70 -9.75
N ARG A 101 -7.63 -9.85 -10.88
CA ARG A 101 -8.24 -10.33 -12.13
C ARG A 101 -8.71 -11.78 -12.01
N ALA A 102 -7.84 -12.65 -11.51
CA ALA A 102 -8.17 -14.05 -11.28
C ALA A 102 -9.21 -14.20 -10.16
N GLN A 103 -9.11 -13.39 -9.10
CA GLN A 103 -10.10 -13.36 -8.02
C GLN A 103 -11.49 -12.97 -8.55
N MET A 104 -11.57 -11.96 -9.40
CA MET A 104 -12.81 -11.53 -10.03
C MET A 104 -13.44 -12.66 -10.88
N GLN A 105 -12.62 -13.39 -11.64
CA GLN A 105 -13.10 -14.55 -12.42
C GLN A 105 -13.67 -15.64 -11.51
N LYS A 106 -12.98 -15.97 -10.40
CA LYS A 106 -13.44 -16.94 -9.39
C LYS A 106 -14.74 -16.50 -8.72
N SER A 107 -14.96 -15.20 -8.59
CA SER A 107 -16.14 -14.60 -7.95
C SER A 107 -17.32 -14.36 -8.92
N GLY A 108 -17.31 -14.97 -10.09
CA GLY A 108 -18.42 -14.84 -11.06
C GLY A 108 -18.40 -13.53 -11.86
N GLY A 109 -17.23 -12.92 -12.05
CA GLY A 109 -17.03 -11.74 -12.89
C GLY A 109 -17.17 -10.39 -12.18
N ARG A 110 -17.40 -10.38 -10.86
CA ARG A 110 -17.45 -9.18 -10.01
C ARG A 110 -16.86 -9.46 -8.64
N ILE A 111 -16.38 -8.40 -7.99
CA ILE A 111 -15.94 -8.45 -6.60
C ILE A 111 -17.01 -7.77 -5.73
N PRO A 112 -17.37 -8.32 -4.55
CA PRO A 112 -18.24 -7.65 -3.60
C PRO A 112 -17.75 -6.23 -3.29
N VAL A 113 -18.67 -5.26 -3.22
CA VAL A 113 -18.33 -3.84 -3.04
C VAL A 113 -17.50 -3.61 -1.79
N GLU A 114 -17.83 -4.30 -0.70
CA GLU A 114 -17.09 -4.24 0.56
C GLU A 114 -15.63 -4.66 0.37
N MET A 115 -15.37 -5.82 -0.24
CA MET A 115 -14.04 -6.34 -0.50
C MET A 115 -13.24 -5.40 -1.44
N ALA A 116 -13.89 -4.90 -2.50
CA ALA A 116 -13.26 -3.95 -3.41
C ALA A 116 -12.95 -2.61 -2.71
N THR A 117 -13.80 -2.16 -1.78
CA THR A 117 -13.59 -0.92 -1.02
C THR A 117 -12.43 -1.10 -0.02
N ILE A 118 -12.28 -2.27 0.61
CA ILE A 118 -11.11 -2.58 1.45
C ILE A 118 -9.84 -2.52 0.60
N MET A 119 -9.85 -3.16 -0.58
CA MET A 119 -8.73 -3.10 -1.54
C MET A 119 -8.41 -1.67 -1.94
N LEU A 120 -9.41 -0.87 -2.31
CA LEU A 120 -9.25 0.53 -2.71
C LEU A 120 -8.53 1.36 -1.63
N VAL A 121 -8.98 1.24 -0.37
CA VAL A 121 -8.39 1.95 0.77
C VAL A 121 -6.98 1.46 1.07
N THR A 122 -6.78 0.14 1.08
CA THR A 122 -5.47 -0.46 1.42
C THR A 122 -4.41 -0.08 0.39
N VAL A 123 -4.71 -0.30 -0.90
CA VAL A 123 -3.79 0.03 -2.00
C VAL A 123 -3.60 1.55 -2.12
N GLY A 124 -4.66 2.33 -2.00
CA GLY A 124 -4.57 3.79 -2.02
C GLY A 124 -3.70 4.35 -0.89
N SER A 125 -3.77 3.75 0.31
CA SER A 125 -2.90 4.14 1.44
C SER A 125 -1.42 3.85 1.16
N ALA A 126 -1.08 2.71 0.55
CA ALA A 126 0.29 2.42 0.15
C ALA A 126 0.80 3.40 -0.93
N LEU A 127 -0.05 3.73 -1.91
CA LEU A 127 0.29 4.71 -2.94
C LEU A 127 0.54 6.12 -2.38
N MET A 128 -0.14 6.52 -1.31
CA MET A 128 0.18 7.78 -0.62
C MET A 128 1.63 7.81 -0.12
N ASP A 129 2.10 6.69 0.42
CA ASP A 129 3.48 6.59 0.91
C ASP A 129 4.48 6.56 -0.26
N VAL A 130 4.18 5.87 -1.34
CA VAL A 130 4.98 5.85 -2.59
C VAL A 130 5.12 7.25 -3.18
N HIS A 131 4.02 8.01 -3.25
CA HIS A 131 3.99 9.35 -3.82
C HIS A 131 4.83 10.38 -3.01
N LYS A 132 5.01 10.17 -1.70
CA LYS A 132 5.90 11.02 -0.87
C LYS A 132 7.37 10.97 -1.32
N PHE A 133 7.77 9.88 -1.97
CA PHE A 133 9.11 9.72 -2.55
C PHE A 133 9.20 10.18 -4.02
N ASN A 134 8.14 10.87 -4.52
CA ASN A 134 8.02 11.27 -5.92
C ASN A 134 8.07 10.08 -6.91
N ILE A 135 7.64 8.92 -6.45
CA ILE A 135 7.55 7.69 -7.24
C ILE A 135 6.08 7.48 -7.61
N LEU A 136 5.83 7.07 -8.85
CA LEU A 136 4.51 6.71 -9.35
C LEU A 136 4.51 5.23 -9.74
N HIS A 137 3.39 4.55 -9.50
CA HIS A 137 3.23 3.16 -9.92
C HIS A 137 2.98 3.04 -11.43
N ARG A 138 2.10 3.89 -12.00
CA ARG A 138 1.80 4.02 -13.45
C ARG A 138 1.14 2.83 -14.12
N ASP A 139 1.02 1.69 -13.46
CA ASP A 139 0.41 0.47 -14.01
C ASP A 139 -0.57 -0.20 -13.03
N ILE A 140 -1.41 0.60 -12.37
CA ILE A 140 -2.42 0.07 -11.46
C ILE A 140 -3.54 -0.57 -12.28
N SER A 141 -3.74 -1.86 -12.04
CA SER A 141 -4.75 -2.68 -12.71
C SER A 141 -5.04 -3.92 -11.87
N PRO A 142 -6.13 -4.66 -12.14
CA PRO A 142 -6.44 -5.88 -11.40
C PRO A 142 -5.36 -6.96 -11.46
N GLU A 143 -4.53 -6.97 -12.50
CA GLU A 143 -3.42 -7.90 -12.67
C GLU A 143 -2.27 -7.60 -11.69
N ASN A 144 -2.07 -6.32 -11.33
CA ASN A 144 -0.97 -5.85 -10.50
C ASN A 144 -1.35 -5.64 -9.02
N ILE A 145 -2.56 -6.01 -8.63
CA ILE A 145 -3.00 -6.09 -7.25
C ILE A 145 -3.23 -7.54 -6.90
N PHE A 146 -2.49 -8.07 -5.95
CA PHE A 146 -2.53 -9.46 -5.53
C PHE A 146 -3.29 -9.59 -4.20
N LEU A 147 -4.20 -10.55 -4.12
CA LEU A 147 -4.87 -10.96 -2.90
C LEU A 147 -4.21 -12.25 -2.41
N THR A 148 -3.57 -12.18 -1.27
CA THR A 148 -2.92 -13.33 -0.64
C THR A 148 -3.95 -14.23 0.06
N SER A 149 -3.58 -15.48 0.30
CA SER A 149 -4.43 -16.47 1.00
C SER A 149 -4.81 -16.06 2.42
N ASN A 150 -4.02 -15.19 3.07
CA ASN A 150 -4.33 -14.62 4.38
C ASN A 150 -5.22 -13.37 4.32
N GLY A 151 -5.70 -12.96 3.11
CA GLY A 151 -6.60 -11.83 2.93
C GLY A 151 -5.93 -10.46 2.81
N SER A 152 -4.60 -10.39 2.72
CA SER A 152 -3.87 -9.14 2.54
C SER A 152 -3.76 -8.77 1.05
N TYR A 153 -3.76 -7.47 0.75
CA TYR A 153 -3.52 -6.97 -0.60
C TYR A 153 -2.06 -6.58 -0.78
N LYS A 154 -1.49 -6.92 -1.93
CA LYS A 154 -0.13 -6.57 -2.32
C LYS A 154 -0.11 -5.91 -3.70
N LEU A 155 0.56 -4.77 -3.82
CA LEU A 155 0.94 -4.17 -5.10
C LEU A 155 2.17 -4.87 -5.63
N ILE A 156 2.11 -5.27 -6.88
CA ILE A 156 3.22 -5.87 -7.63
C ILE A 156 3.47 -5.06 -8.90
N ASP A 157 4.65 -5.19 -9.48
CA ASP A 157 5.00 -4.64 -10.81
C ASP A 157 4.80 -3.12 -10.92
N PHE A 158 5.71 -2.35 -10.32
CA PHE A 158 5.80 -0.92 -10.55
C PHE A 158 6.21 -0.65 -11.99
N GLY A 159 5.38 0.07 -12.74
CA GLY A 159 5.47 0.24 -14.20
C GLY A 159 6.74 0.90 -14.73
N ALA A 160 7.91 0.47 -14.28
CA ALA A 160 9.22 0.92 -14.76
C ALA A 160 9.41 0.64 -16.25
N ALA A 161 8.76 -0.38 -16.78
CA ALA A 161 8.71 -0.66 -18.22
C ALA A 161 8.25 0.53 -19.08
N ARG A 162 7.59 1.53 -18.50
CA ARG A 162 7.12 2.73 -19.19
C ARG A 162 8.16 3.83 -19.34
N PHE A 163 9.31 3.74 -18.69
CA PHE A 163 10.45 4.61 -18.98
C PHE A 163 11.01 4.41 -20.39
N PHE A 164 10.62 3.33 -21.08
CA PHE A 164 11.21 2.90 -22.35
C PHE A 164 10.65 3.61 -23.56
N THR A 165 9.53 4.30 -23.44
CA THR A 165 8.83 4.86 -24.61
C THR A 165 9.29 6.25 -25.01
N SER A 166 10.14 6.92 -24.21
CA SER A 166 10.56 8.29 -24.48
C SER A 166 11.59 8.41 -25.64
N ARG A 167 12.22 7.31 -26.09
CA ARG A 167 13.21 7.31 -27.17
C ARG A 167 12.88 6.46 -28.39
N ALA A 168 12.00 5.49 -28.28
CA ALA A 168 11.59 4.65 -29.40
C ALA A 168 10.25 5.14 -29.96
N ASN A 169 10.26 5.76 -31.13
CA ASN A 169 9.08 6.22 -31.88
C ASN A 169 8.12 5.09 -32.35
N LYS A 170 8.12 3.92 -31.71
CA LYS A 170 7.24 2.80 -32.05
C LYS A 170 6.34 2.44 -30.87
N SER A 171 5.08 2.86 -31.01
CA SER A 171 3.89 2.29 -30.32
C SER A 171 3.90 2.33 -28.78
N LEU A 172 3.84 3.52 -28.18
CA LEU A 172 3.44 3.74 -26.77
C LEU A 172 2.16 2.97 -26.41
N SER A 173 1.25 2.77 -27.36
CA SER A 173 -0.02 2.10 -27.19
C SER A 173 0.09 0.61 -26.84
N VAL A 174 1.19 -0.07 -27.19
CA VAL A 174 1.36 -1.52 -26.96
C VAL A 174 1.62 -1.84 -25.48
N LEU A 175 2.17 -0.88 -24.73
CA LEU A 175 2.53 -1.07 -23.31
C LEU A 175 1.47 -0.56 -22.32
N LEU A 176 0.48 0.17 -22.81
CA LEU A 176 -0.59 0.70 -21.98
C LEU A 176 -1.70 -0.34 -21.82
N LYS A 177 -2.31 -0.37 -20.63
CA LYS A 177 -3.50 -1.19 -20.38
C LYS A 177 -4.76 -0.38 -20.71
N PRO A 178 -5.41 -0.59 -21.88
CA PRO A 178 -6.60 0.16 -22.26
C PRO A 178 -7.65 0.12 -21.16
N GLY A 179 -8.24 1.28 -20.84
CA GLY A 179 -9.23 1.47 -19.80
C GLY A 179 -8.65 1.75 -18.40
N PHE A 180 -7.38 1.39 -18.14
CA PHE A 180 -6.70 1.68 -16.85
C PHE A 180 -5.68 2.81 -16.96
N ALA A 181 -5.20 3.10 -18.16
CA ALA A 181 -4.25 4.17 -18.45
C ALA A 181 -5.00 5.47 -18.78
N PRO A 182 -4.70 6.60 -18.08
CA PRO A 182 -5.27 7.91 -18.41
C PRO A 182 -4.60 8.55 -19.62
N PRO A 183 -5.20 9.62 -20.22
CA PRO A 183 -4.71 10.25 -21.46
C PRO A 183 -3.26 10.69 -21.41
N GLU A 184 -2.78 11.22 -20.29
CA GLU A 184 -1.41 11.72 -20.13
C GLU A 184 -0.36 10.60 -20.25
N GLN A 185 -0.74 9.33 -20.15
CA GLN A 185 0.16 8.21 -20.38
C GLN A 185 0.33 7.84 -21.85
N TYR A 186 -0.56 8.33 -22.74
CA TYR A 186 -0.48 8.08 -24.18
C TYR A 186 0.48 9.05 -24.90
N SER A 187 1.00 10.04 -24.18
CA SER A 187 1.97 11.02 -24.71
C SER A 187 3.30 10.91 -23.98
N SER A 188 4.40 10.95 -24.72
CA SER A 188 5.76 11.02 -24.17
C SER A 188 6.00 12.26 -23.30
N ASN A 189 5.27 13.35 -23.58
CA ASN A 189 5.35 14.62 -22.86
C ASN A 189 4.13 14.83 -21.91
N GLY A 190 3.38 13.77 -21.66
CA GLY A 190 2.21 13.86 -20.77
C GLY A 190 2.61 14.18 -19.33
N ASN A 191 1.90 15.13 -18.72
CA ASN A 191 2.15 15.52 -17.34
C ASN A 191 1.60 14.47 -16.39
N GLN A 192 2.46 13.52 -15.98
CA GLN A 192 2.12 12.44 -15.04
C GLN A 192 2.41 12.86 -13.60
N GLY A 193 1.54 12.46 -12.69
CA GLY A 193 1.65 12.75 -11.26
C GLY A 193 0.79 11.78 -10.43
N PRO A 194 0.62 12.03 -9.13
CA PRO A 194 -0.24 11.20 -8.27
C PRO A 194 -1.65 10.99 -8.84
N TRP A 195 -2.18 11.96 -9.58
CA TRP A 195 -3.47 11.86 -10.30
C TRP A 195 -3.50 10.76 -11.36
N THR A 196 -2.34 10.35 -11.88
CA THR A 196 -2.23 9.23 -12.83
C THR A 196 -2.56 7.90 -12.14
N ASP A 197 -2.02 7.68 -10.94
CA ASP A 197 -2.31 6.50 -10.13
C ASP A 197 -3.71 6.54 -9.54
N VAL A 198 -4.24 7.72 -9.22
CA VAL A 198 -5.65 7.90 -8.83
C VAL A 198 -6.59 7.39 -9.92
N TYR A 199 -6.32 7.72 -11.19
CA TYR A 199 -7.12 7.21 -12.32
C TYR A 199 -7.03 5.69 -12.40
N GLY A 200 -5.82 5.10 -12.36
CA GLY A 200 -5.62 3.65 -12.47
C GLY A 200 -6.34 2.88 -11.35
N LEU A 201 -6.29 3.40 -10.12
CA LEU A 201 -6.94 2.77 -8.97
C LEU A 201 -8.46 2.88 -9.05
N ALA A 202 -8.99 4.03 -9.46
CA ALA A 202 -10.42 4.23 -9.69
C ALA A 202 -10.95 3.35 -10.83
N ALA A 203 -10.20 3.22 -11.94
CA ALA A 203 -10.52 2.34 -13.05
C ALA A 203 -10.55 0.87 -12.64
N THR A 204 -9.59 0.48 -11.79
CA THR A 204 -9.53 -0.86 -11.21
C THR A 204 -10.74 -1.14 -10.33
N TYR A 205 -11.08 -0.22 -9.43
CA TYR A 205 -12.28 -0.34 -8.59
C TYR A 205 -13.56 -0.42 -9.42
N TYR A 206 -13.73 0.49 -10.38
CA TYR A 206 -14.88 0.49 -11.31
C TYR A 206 -15.07 -0.88 -11.96
N TYR A 207 -13.98 -1.44 -12.52
CA TYR A 207 -14.02 -2.74 -13.19
C TYR A 207 -14.37 -3.88 -12.24
N LEU A 208 -13.75 -3.92 -11.08
CA LEU A 208 -13.93 -5.02 -10.12
C LEU A 208 -15.37 -5.11 -9.61
N VAL A 209 -16.02 -3.97 -9.33
CA VAL A 209 -17.38 -3.98 -8.77
C VAL A 209 -18.48 -4.05 -9.84
N SER A 210 -18.27 -3.43 -11.01
CA SER A 210 -19.26 -3.44 -12.09
C SER A 210 -19.18 -4.70 -12.99
N GLY A 211 -18.00 -5.33 -13.07
CA GLY A 211 -17.71 -6.35 -14.08
C GLY A 211 -17.51 -5.79 -15.49
N VAL A 212 -17.68 -4.49 -15.69
CA VAL A 212 -17.57 -3.80 -16.97
C VAL A 212 -16.22 -3.09 -17.04
N LYS A 213 -15.38 -3.46 -17.99
CA LYS A 213 -14.08 -2.81 -18.17
C LYS A 213 -14.31 -1.34 -18.56
N PRO A 214 -13.60 -0.37 -17.91
CA PRO A 214 -13.68 1.02 -18.31
C PRO A 214 -13.33 1.21 -19.79
N LEU A 215 -14.01 2.14 -20.46
CA LEU A 215 -13.64 2.51 -21.82
C LEU A 215 -12.23 3.10 -21.86
N ASP A 216 -11.52 2.82 -22.94
CA ASP A 216 -10.20 3.41 -23.18
C ASP A 216 -10.27 4.95 -23.15
N ALA A 217 -9.24 5.58 -22.62
CA ALA A 217 -9.19 7.03 -22.51
C ALA A 217 -9.29 7.73 -23.87
N MET A 218 -8.69 7.15 -24.92
CA MET A 218 -8.75 7.72 -26.29
C MET A 218 -10.14 7.57 -26.91
N ASP A 219 -10.83 6.46 -26.64
CA ASP A 219 -12.22 6.29 -27.02
C ASP A 219 -13.16 7.32 -26.36
N ARG A 220 -12.89 7.60 -25.06
CA ARG A 220 -13.64 8.61 -24.33
C ARG A 220 -13.36 10.03 -24.82
N LEU A 221 -12.13 10.36 -25.20
CA LEU A 221 -11.78 11.61 -25.86
C LEU A 221 -12.49 11.78 -27.21
N SER A 222 -12.81 10.67 -27.91
CA SER A 222 -13.59 10.69 -29.15
C SER A 222 -15.11 10.82 -28.92
N GLY A 223 -15.57 11.01 -27.66
CA GLY A 223 -16.97 11.26 -27.34
C GLY A 223 -17.75 10.04 -26.83
N LYS A 224 -17.13 8.88 -26.62
CA LYS A 224 -17.81 7.74 -25.97
C LYS A 224 -17.96 8.01 -24.45
N HIS A 225 -19.11 7.65 -23.90
CA HIS A 225 -19.45 7.87 -22.50
C HIS A 225 -19.44 6.58 -21.70
N MET A 226 -18.96 6.67 -20.45
CA MET A 226 -19.04 5.59 -19.46
C MET A 226 -20.34 5.74 -18.65
N ALA A 227 -20.97 4.61 -18.30
CA ALA A 227 -22.07 4.61 -17.34
C ALA A 227 -21.56 4.94 -15.93
N ALA A 228 -22.40 5.62 -15.13
CA ALA A 228 -22.07 5.86 -13.73
C ALA A 228 -22.04 4.52 -12.96
N LEU A 229 -21.13 4.42 -12.00
CA LEU A 229 -20.91 3.16 -11.29
C LEU A 229 -22.15 2.72 -10.47
N CYS A 230 -22.88 3.66 -9.89
CA CYS A 230 -24.13 3.38 -9.16
C CYS A 230 -25.25 2.84 -10.06
N ASP A 231 -25.22 3.12 -11.38
CA ASP A 231 -26.20 2.57 -12.33
C ASP A 231 -25.88 1.11 -12.71
N LEU A 232 -24.62 0.73 -12.62
CA LEU A 232 -24.14 -0.63 -12.94
C LEU A 232 -24.13 -1.54 -11.70
N CYS A 233 -24.01 -0.96 -10.51
CA CYS A 233 -23.88 -1.69 -9.25
C CYS A 233 -24.64 -0.99 -8.12
N HIS A 234 -25.83 -1.51 -7.78
CA HIS A 234 -26.70 -0.93 -6.73
C HIS A 234 -26.10 -0.95 -5.32
N GLY A 235 -25.03 -1.74 -5.08
CA GLY A 235 -24.31 -1.75 -3.80
C GLY A 235 -23.32 -0.61 -3.62
N VAL A 236 -23.07 0.19 -4.67
CA VAL A 236 -22.17 1.34 -4.60
C VAL A 236 -23.01 2.60 -4.32
N SER A 237 -22.63 3.34 -3.26
CA SER A 237 -23.31 4.60 -2.94
C SER A 237 -23.06 5.65 -4.02
N LYS A 238 -24.03 6.59 -4.15
CA LYS A 238 -23.85 7.71 -5.08
C LYS A 238 -22.57 8.51 -4.80
N LYS A 239 -22.23 8.70 -3.52
CA LYS A 239 -21.00 9.40 -3.10
C LYS A 239 -19.76 8.71 -3.68
N THR A 240 -19.63 7.39 -3.52
CA THR A 240 -18.50 6.62 -4.09
C THR A 240 -18.53 6.65 -5.63
N SER A 241 -19.70 6.53 -6.24
CA SER A 241 -19.83 6.62 -7.70
C SER A 241 -19.36 7.97 -8.24
N ASP A 242 -19.74 9.07 -7.60
CA ASP A 242 -19.35 10.43 -7.97
C ASP A 242 -17.82 10.63 -7.79
N ALA A 243 -17.25 10.12 -6.68
CA ALA A 243 -15.81 10.14 -6.43
C ALA A 243 -15.02 9.36 -7.50
N VAL A 244 -15.45 8.16 -7.84
CA VAL A 244 -14.84 7.33 -8.91
C VAL A 244 -14.96 8.03 -10.26
N ASN A 245 -16.12 8.62 -10.57
CA ASN A 245 -16.31 9.36 -11.82
C ASN A 245 -15.37 10.57 -11.94
N ARG A 246 -15.19 11.34 -10.85
CA ARG A 246 -14.22 12.43 -10.79
C ARG A 246 -12.79 11.94 -10.94
N ALA A 247 -12.42 10.84 -10.27
CA ALA A 247 -11.10 10.23 -10.40
C ALA A 247 -10.80 9.73 -11.82
N LEU A 248 -11.83 9.41 -12.60
CA LEU A 248 -11.76 8.98 -14.00
C LEU A 248 -11.91 10.15 -15.00
N ALA A 249 -11.89 11.43 -14.57
CA ALA A 249 -11.92 12.55 -15.50
C ALA A 249 -10.74 12.49 -16.47
N LEU A 250 -10.95 12.84 -17.76
CA LEU A 250 -9.92 12.80 -18.79
C LEU A 250 -8.91 13.93 -18.60
N ASP A 251 -9.38 15.13 -18.22
CA ASP A 251 -8.51 16.21 -17.78
C ASP A 251 -8.03 15.96 -16.35
N TYR A 252 -6.71 15.81 -16.19
CA TYR A 252 -6.11 15.57 -14.88
C TYR A 252 -6.32 16.73 -13.89
N HIS A 253 -6.53 17.97 -14.37
CA HIS A 253 -6.87 19.12 -13.50
C HIS A 253 -8.27 19.00 -12.86
N ALA A 254 -9.16 18.25 -13.49
CA ALA A 254 -10.50 17.96 -12.94
C ALA A 254 -10.49 16.78 -11.96
N ARG A 255 -9.41 16.01 -11.89
CA ARG A 255 -9.25 14.87 -10.97
C ARG A 255 -8.89 15.33 -9.56
N TYR A 256 -8.68 14.34 -8.69
CA TYR A 256 -8.01 14.54 -7.41
C TYR A 256 -6.50 14.67 -7.65
N ASN A 257 -5.88 15.66 -7.03
CA ASN A 257 -4.45 15.89 -7.16
C ASN A 257 -3.60 14.84 -6.43
N ASP A 258 -4.20 14.18 -5.44
CA ASP A 258 -3.55 13.17 -4.62
C ASP A 258 -4.53 12.07 -4.16
N MET A 259 -3.96 10.99 -3.66
CA MET A 259 -4.72 9.82 -3.21
C MET A 259 -5.53 10.11 -1.93
N VAL A 260 -5.03 11.00 -1.06
CA VAL A 260 -5.74 11.39 0.19
C VAL A 260 -7.08 12.01 -0.14
N SER A 261 -7.09 12.99 -1.05
CA SER A 261 -8.28 13.69 -1.48
C SER A 261 -9.30 12.75 -2.12
N PHE A 262 -8.84 11.78 -2.90
CA PHE A 262 -9.70 10.74 -3.50
C PHE A 262 -10.34 9.85 -2.44
N LEU A 263 -9.53 9.29 -1.54
CA LEU A 263 -10.04 8.35 -0.51
C LEU A 263 -10.99 9.02 0.49
N ASN A 264 -10.84 10.31 0.77
CA ASN A 264 -11.74 11.06 1.64
C ASN A 264 -13.16 11.21 1.06
N ASP A 265 -13.29 11.21 -0.25
CA ASP A 265 -14.58 11.30 -0.93
C ASP A 265 -15.26 9.92 -1.12
N VAL A 266 -14.55 8.81 -0.88
CA VAL A 266 -15.14 7.46 -0.91
C VAL A 266 -16.03 7.26 0.33
N ASP A 267 -17.19 6.67 0.13
CA ASP A 267 -18.09 6.31 1.22
C ASP A 267 -17.68 4.97 1.84
N LEU A 268 -17.24 5.01 3.08
CA LEU A 268 -16.80 3.85 3.83
C LEU A 268 -17.92 3.19 4.67
N SER A 269 -19.16 3.64 4.55
CA SER A 269 -20.29 3.08 5.33
C SER A 269 -20.55 1.60 4.99
N VAL A 270 -20.21 1.18 3.77
CA VAL A 270 -20.27 -0.23 3.35
C VAL A 270 -19.42 -1.16 4.23
N LEU A 271 -18.35 -0.64 4.85
CA LEU A 271 -17.47 -1.40 5.75
C LEU A 271 -18.02 -1.52 7.17
N GLY A 272 -19.05 -0.76 7.55
CA GLY A 272 -19.71 -0.82 8.86
C GLY A 272 -20.74 -1.94 9.00
N GLY A 273 -20.99 -2.71 7.94
CA GLY A 273 -22.01 -3.77 7.90
C GLY A 273 -21.57 -5.17 8.37
N VAL A 274 -20.32 -5.37 8.75
CA VAL A 274 -19.82 -6.68 9.22
C VAL A 274 -20.37 -6.95 10.62
N LYS A 275 -21.57 -7.56 10.68
CA LYS A 275 -22.01 -8.27 11.87
C LYS A 275 -21.13 -9.50 12.03
N THR A 276 -20.20 -9.45 12.95
CA THR A 276 -19.61 -10.69 13.48
C THR A 276 -20.70 -11.51 14.15
N ASP A 277 -21.09 -12.62 13.53
CA ASP A 277 -21.87 -13.66 14.19
C ASP A 277 -21.03 -14.27 15.33
N ALA A 278 -21.11 -13.63 16.47
CA ALA A 278 -20.74 -14.21 17.75
C ALA A 278 -22.00 -14.25 18.64
N SER A 279 -22.92 -15.15 18.29
CA SER A 279 -24.02 -15.49 19.16
C SER A 279 -23.65 -16.74 19.95
N LYS A 280 -23.23 -16.53 21.19
CA LYS A 280 -23.70 -17.26 22.40
C LYS A 280 -22.83 -16.96 23.62
N SER A 281 -23.25 -16.05 24.45
CA SER A 281 -23.32 -16.26 25.89
C SER A 281 -23.92 -15.06 26.64
N SER A 282 -25.04 -15.36 27.31
CA SER A 282 -25.59 -14.84 28.58
C SER A 282 -25.66 -13.32 28.83
N VAL A 283 -26.89 -12.93 28.91
CA VAL A 283 -27.56 -11.80 29.57
C VAL A 283 -26.94 -11.45 30.93
N ILE A 284 -26.57 -10.16 31.11
CA ILE A 284 -26.65 -9.46 32.38
C ILE A 284 -27.22 -8.06 32.12
N ASP A 285 -28.31 -7.75 32.79
CA ASP A 285 -29.10 -6.51 32.80
C ASP A 285 -28.26 -5.26 33.09
N ARG A 286 -28.58 -4.16 32.39
CA ARG A 286 -28.39 -2.78 32.85
C ARG A 286 -29.58 -1.92 32.47
N PRO A 287 -29.99 -0.99 33.35
CA PRO A 287 -31.16 -0.15 33.17
C PRO A 287 -30.92 1.04 32.21
N PRO A 288 -32.03 1.66 31.76
CA PRO A 288 -31.97 2.65 30.64
C PRO A 288 -31.75 4.07 31.15
N ASP A 289 -31.46 4.92 30.19
CA ASP A 289 -31.53 6.39 30.09
C ASP A 289 -30.19 7.10 29.90
N GLU A 290 -30.02 7.61 28.72
CA GLU A 290 -30.12 9.03 28.41
C GLU A 290 -29.96 9.29 26.89
N LYS A 291 -30.96 10.00 26.37
CA LYS A 291 -30.97 10.57 25.01
C LYS A 291 -29.93 11.65 24.92
N LEU A 292 -29.10 11.64 23.90
CA LEU A 292 -28.42 12.83 23.42
C LEU A 292 -28.44 12.89 21.90
N ASP A 293 -29.10 13.94 21.48
CA ASP A 293 -29.30 14.42 20.12
C ASP A 293 -27.99 14.76 19.39
N GLY A 294 -28.06 14.60 18.08
CA GLY A 294 -27.62 15.64 17.17
C GLY A 294 -26.24 15.56 16.55
N LYS A 295 -26.26 15.29 15.29
CA LYS A 295 -25.42 15.88 14.24
C LYS A 295 -24.08 16.48 14.70
N ARG A 296 -22.99 15.75 14.53
CA ARG A 296 -21.65 16.33 14.48
C ARG A 296 -20.98 16.02 13.15
N ASN A 297 -20.77 17.10 12.41
CA ASN A 297 -20.02 17.13 11.15
C ASN A 297 -18.61 16.58 11.31
N ILE A 298 -18.20 15.77 10.35
CA ILE A 298 -16.88 15.13 10.23
C ILE A 298 -15.72 16.15 10.06
N THR A 299 -16.03 17.41 9.81
CA THR A 299 -15.07 18.48 9.58
C THR A 299 -14.22 18.87 10.81
N ASN A 300 -14.54 18.38 12.00
CA ASN A 300 -13.80 18.71 13.23
C ASN A 300 -12.86 17.62 13.74
N MET A 301 -12.64 16.53 12.99
CA MET A 301 -11.69 15.49 13.41
C MET A 301 -10.24 15.73 12.92
N MET A 302 -9.98 16.82 12.20
CA MET A 302 -8.62 17.22 11.77
C MET A 302 -8.01 18.34 12.63
N SER A 303 -8.61 18.73 13.75
CA SER A 303 -7.92 19.60 14.69
C SER A 303 -7.02 18.76 15.58
N ALA A 304 -5.70 19.03 15.49
CA ALA A 304 -4.66 18.54 16.38
C ALA A 304 -5.18 18.42 17.82
N GLY A 305 -5.26 17.18 18.31
CA GLY A 305 -5.47 16.96 19.73
C GLY A 305 -4.42 17.74 20.48
N LYS A 306 -4.83 18.71 21.28
CA LYS A 306 -3.95 19.42 22.19
C LYS A 306 -3.42 18.40 23.20
N PHE A 307 -2.26 17.82 22.89
CA PHE A 307 -1.50 17.07 23.87
C PHE A 307 -1.10 18.07 24.98
N LYS A 308 -1.42 17.75 26.23
CA LYS A 308 -0.87 18.47 27.36
C LYS A 308 0.65 18.36 27.27
N LYS A 309 1.32 19.47 26.96
CA LYS A 309 2.78 19.59 27.13
C LYS A 309 3.03 19.52 28.61
N ASN A 310 3.39 18.36 29.11
CA ASN A 310 4.02 18.30 30.45
C ASN A 310 5.37 18.99 30.35
N ALA A 311 5.67 19.89 31.25
CA ALA A 311 6.97 20.56 31.33
C ALA A 311 8.06 19.50 31.57
N VAL A 312 8.99 19.38 30.61
CA VAL A 312 10.07 18.39 30.67
C VAL A 312 11.17 18.95 31.58
N GLY A 313 11.46 18.26 32.68
CA GLY A 313 12.58 18.59 33.61
C GLY A 313 13.89 17.97 33.11
N LYS A 314 15.04 18.53 33.51
CA LYS A 314 16.37 17.95 33.23
C LYS A 314 16.48 16.52 33.75
N GLY A 315 16.96 15.59 32.90
CA GLY A 315 17.11 14.16 33.21
C GLY A 315 15.86 13.32 33.00
N THR A 316 14.81 13.88 32.41
CA THR A 316 13.58 13.15 32.10
C THR A 316 13.76 12.24 30.87
N ILE A 317 13.29 11.00 30.95
CA ILE A 317 13.24 10.12 29.81
C ILE A 317 12.03 10.51 28.95
N CYS A 318 12.27 10.79 27.68
CA CYS A 318 11.25 11.14 26.71
C CYS A 318 11.13 10.07 25.64
N LEU A 319 9.91 9.73 25.28
CA LEU A 319 9.59 8.99 24.07
C LEU A 319 9.37 10.01 22.94
N ILE A 320 10.13 9.88 21.86
CA ILE A 320 9.98 10.69 20.66
C ILE A 320 9.42 9.79 19.57
N GLY A 321 8.25 10.14 19.03
CA GLY A 321 7.63 9.47 17.91
C GLY A 321 7.52 10.40 16.71
N PHE A 322 7.57 9.85 15.49
CA PHE A 322 7.43 10.59 14.23
C PHE A 322 8.41 11.75 14.07
N GLU A 323 9.64 11.58 14.57
CA GLU A 323 10.68 12.61 14.60
C GLU A 323 10.92 13.24 13.22
N GLY A 324 11.05 14.58 13.19
CA GLY A 324 11.27 15.34 11.95
C GLY A 324 10.06 15.46 11.05
N THR A 325 8.87 15.03 11.49
CA THR A 325 7.62 15.15 10.74
C THR A 325 6.67 16.17 11.41
N PRO A 326 5.66 16.69 10.69
CA PRO A 326 4.60 17.52 11.31
C PRO A 326 3.80 16.81 12.42
N ARG A 327 3.94 15.48 12.54
CA ARG A 327 3.31 14.65 13.57
C ARG A 327 4.22 14.35 14.74
N GLU A 328 5.38 14.99 14.85
CA GLU A 328 6.33 14.71 15.93
C GLU A 328 5.68 14.77 17.31
N ILE A 329 5.82 13.71 18.08
CA ILE A 329 5.33 13.56 19.44
C ILE A 329 6.52 13.48 20.37
N LYS A 330 6.51 14.31 21.45
CA LYS A 330 7.41 14.17 22.58
C LYS A 330 6.58 13.90 23.84
N TYR A 331 6.79 12.75 24.44
CA TYR A 331 6.06 12.29 25.61
C TYR A 331 7.02 11.94 26.74
N SER A 332 6.88 12.60 27.90
CA SER A 332 7.70 12.33 29.09
C SER A 332 7.23 11.05 29.75
N ILE A 333 8.16 10.12 29.98
CA ILE A 333 7.90 8.84 30.64
C ILE A 333 8.05 9.04 32.15
N GLU A 334 6.94 8.92 32.88
CA GLU A 334 6.93 8.93 34.35
C GLU A 334 7.39 7.56 34.89
N PRO A 335 8.18 7.53 35.96
CA PRO A 335 8.60 6.27 36.59
C PRO A 335 7.42 5.41 37.01
N ASP A 336 7.53 4.10 36.78
CA ASP A 336 6.63 3.05 37.20
C ASP A 336 5.17 3.19 36.73
N ARG A 337 4.92 4.14 35.82
CA ARG A 337 3.65 4.28 35.11
C ARG A 337 3.68 3.55 33.78
N GLN A 338 2.64 2.76 33.52
CA GLN A 338 2.45 2.15 32.20
C GLN A 338 1.90 3.17 31.21
N ILE A 339 2.57 3.31 30.08
CA ILE A 339 2.15 4.15 28.93
C ILE A 339 1.59 3.22 27.84
N LYS A 340 0.39 3.49 27.40
CA LYS A 340 -0.31 2.74 26.36
C LYS A 340 -0.24 3.49 25.04
N ILE A 341 0.21 2.81 23.97
CA ILE A 341 0.30 3.36 22.63
C ILE A 341 -0.67 2.57 21.73
N GLY A 342 -1.46 3.28 20.93
CA GLY A 342 -2.40 2.65 20.02
C GLY A 342 -3.40 3.64 19.43
N ARG A 343 -4.36 3.16 18.63
CA ARG A 343 -5.41 4.01 18.05
C ARG A 343 -6.67 4.13 18.92
N GLY A 344 -6.74 3.41 20.02
CA GLY A 344 -7.92 3.38 20.91
C GLY A 344 -8.04 4.62 21.78
N MET A 345 -9.25 4.91 22.25
CA MET A 345 -9.54 6.07 23.11
C MET A 345 -8.84 5.99 24.47
N SER A 346 -8.46 4.79 24.93
CA SER A 346 -7.76 4.54 26.19
C SER A 346 -6.23 4.58 26.07
N ALA A 347 -5.67 4.88 24.88
CA ALA A 347 -4.23 5.03 24.71
C ALA A 347 -3.75 6.38 25.23
N ASP A 348 -2.63 6.39 25.98
CA ASP A 348 -1.97 7.62 26.44
C ASP A 348 -1.33 8.35 25.24
N ILE A 349 -0.76 7.60 24.30
CA ILE A 349 -0.28 8.10 23.01
C ILE A 349 -1.17 7.51 21.93
N ARG A 350 -2.04 8.36 21.40
CA ARG A 350 -3.00 7.94 20.40
C ARG A 350 -2.48 8.23 19.00
N ILE A 351 -2.49 7.19 18.15
CA ILE A 351 -2.07 7.28 16.75
C ILE A 351 -3.33 7.15 15.89
N ASP A 352 -3.81 8.28 15.41
CA ASP A 352 -4.99 8.34 14.54
C ASP A 352 -4.63 8.12 13.07
N GLY A 353 -5.55 7.55 12.30
CA GLY A 353 -5.46 7.44 10.84
C GLY A 353 -4.65 6.27 10.32
N ASP A 354 -4.16 5.35 11.19
CA ASP A 354 -3.52 4.11 10.77
C ASP A 354 -4.27 2.89 11.29
N LEU A 355 -5.01 2.23 10.41
CA LEU A 355 -5.81 1.03 10.74
C LEU A 355 -4.95 -0.18 11.11
N ASN A 356 -3.67 -0.20 10.73
CA ASN A 356 -2.73 -1.24 11.11
C ASN A 356 -2.27 -1.12 12.56
N ILE A 357 -2.53 0.02 13.20
CA ILE A 357 -2.29 0.21 14.62
C ILE A 357 -3.47 -0.36 15.40
N SER A 358 -3.24 -1.32 16.28
CA SER A 358 -4.26 -1.89 17.18
C SER A 358 -4.79 -0.85 18.17
N ARG A 359 -6.00 -1.03 18.73
CA ARG A 359 -6.56 -0.12 19.74
C ARG A 359 -5.61 0.08 20.92
N LEU A 360 -5.06 -1.01 21.44
CA LEU A 360 -3.85 -1.07 22.26
C LEU A 360 -2.80 -1.82 21.42
N HIS A 361 -1.75 -1.11 20.99
CA HIS A 361 -0.75 -1.71 20.12
C HIS A 361 0.45 -2.22 20.92
N CYS A 362 1.00 -1.36 21.75
CA CYS A 362 2.03 -1.76 22.72
C CYS A 362 1.90 -0.94 24.00
N SER A 363 2.57 -1.39 25.05
CA SER A 363 2.73 -0.65 26.28
C SER A 363 4.19 -0.54 26.69
N LEU A 364 4.50 0.57 27.33
CA LEU A 364 5.84 0.89 27.86
C LEU A 364 5.74 1.09 29.36
N ILE A 365 6.77 0.68 30.08
CA ILE A 365 6.94 1.01 31.50
C ILE A 365 8.40 1.35 31.77
N TYR A 366 8.65 2.48 32.44
CA TYR A 366 9.98 2.84 32.94
C TYR A 366 10.13 2.29 34.37
N ASN A 367 11.04 1.35 34.53
CA ASN A 367 11.41 0.83 35.86
C ASN A 367 12.48 1.72 36.46
N SER A 368 12.16 2.43 37.54
CA SER A 368 13.03 3.37 38.20
C SER A 368 14.24 2.70 38.87
N ASP A 369 14.09 1.50 39.41
CA ASP A 369 15.14 0.73 40.08
C ASP A 369 16.21 0.27 39.09
N LYS A 370 15.76 -0.22 37.89
CA LYS A 370 16.66 -0.69 36.83
C LYS A 370 17.09 0.42 35.89
N LYS A 371 16.52 1.62 35.99
CA LYS A 371 16.72 2.75 35.06
C LYS A 371 16.55 2.37 33.60
N THR A 372 15.58 1.53 33.32
CA THR A 372 15.36 0.90 32.02
C THR A 372 13.90 0.98 31.65
N VAL A 373 13.62 1.23 30.35
CA VAL A 373 12.27 1.15 29.79
C VAL A 373 12.04 -0.25 29.24
N PHE A 374 10.91 -0.81 29.56
CA PHE A 374 10.44 -2.07 29.02
C PHE A 374 9.27 -1.84 28.06
N ILE A 375 9.15 -2.70 27.06
CA ILE A 375 8.09 -2.69 26.05
C ILE A 375 7.43 -4.06 25.94
N GLN A 376 6.10 -4.06 25.76
CA GLN A 376 5.30 -5.25 25.54
C GLN A 376 4.36 -5.02 24.36
N ASP A 377 4.34 -5.96 23.41
CA ASP A 377 3.45 -5.94 22.25
C ASP A 377 2.09 -6.54 22.58
N HIS A 378 1.00 -5.87 22.15
CA HIS A 378 -0.38 -6.33 22.28
C HIS A 378 -1.11 -6.32 20.93
N SER A 379 -0.34 -6.18 19.85
CA SER A 379 -0.90 -5.89 18.53
C SER A 379 -1.14 -7.15 17.70
N SER A 380 -2.03 -7.04 16.73
CA SER A 380 -2.23 -8.04 15.68
C SER A 380 -1.11 -7.97 14.62
N ASN A 381 -0.63 -6.77 14.32
CA ASN A 381 0.29 -6.53 13.21
C ASN A 381 1.76 -6.43 13.62
N GLY A 382 2.03 -6.46 14.93
CA GLY A 382 3.37 -6.53 15.50
C GLY A 382 4.01 -5.19 15.80
N THR A 383 4.83 -5.20 16.87
CA THR A 383 5.81 -4.18 17.21
C THR A 383 7.19 -4.72 16.88
N PHE A 384 8.07 -3.90 16.32
CA PHE A 384 9.35 -4.32 15.82
C PHE A 384 10.46 -3.40 16.35
N PHE A 385 11.61 -3.96 16.67
CA PHE A 385 12.84 -3.19 16.84
C PHE A 385 13.38 -2.73 15.48
N CYS A 386 14.17 -1.65 15.48
CA CYS A 386 14.80 -1.16 14.25
C CYS A 386 15.77 -2.17 13.61
N SER A 387 16.28 -3.12 14.39
CA SER A 387 17.03 -4.29 13.92
C SER A 387 16.18 -5.26 13.07
N GLY A 388 14.86 -5.02 12.94
CA GLY A 388 13.92 -5.89 12.24
C GLY A 388 13.34 -7.02 13.08
N LYS A 389 13.78 -7.18 14.32
CA LYS A 389 13.28 -8.22 15.23
C LYS A 389 11.85 -7.88 15.67
N ARG A 390 10.90 -8.76 15.36
CA ARG A 390 9.52 -8.69 15.86
C ARG A 390 9.46 -9.07 17.34
N LEU A 391 8.72 -8.31 18.14
CA LEU A 391 8.41 -8.67 19.51
C LEU A 391 7.35 -9.79 19.50
N GLN A 392 7.56 -10.80 20.34
CA GLN A 392 6.53 -11.83 20.55
C GLN A 392 5.38 -11.22 21.36
N PRO A 393 4.12 -11.47 20.98
CA PRO A 393 2.98 -10.98 21.72
C PRO A 393 3.08 -11.33 23.22
N ASP A 394 2.68 -10.41 24.08
CA ASP A 394 2.64 -10.53 25.54
C ASP A 394 3.98 -10.79 26.25
N MET A 395 5.09 -10.86 25.51
CA MET A 395 6.42 -10.92 26.09
C MET A 395 6.96 -9.52 26.38
N ILE A 396 7.71 -9.37 27.49
CA ILE A 396 8.31 -8.11 27.92
C ILE A 396 9.77 -8.06 27.47
N TYR A 397 10.13 -6.99 26.79
CA TYR A 397 11.48 -6.74 26.30
C TYR A 397 12.07 -5.45 26.88
N GLU A 398 13.38 -5.44 27.11
CA GLU A 398 14.10 -4.21 27.45
C GLU A 398 14.26 -3.36 26.18
N LEU A 399 13.88 -2.09 26.25
CA LEU A 399 13.93 -1.16 25.11
C LEU A 399 15.32 -0.54 25.00
N LYS A 400 16.20 -1.15 24.19
CA LYS A 400 17.60 -0.72 23.97
C LYS A 400 17.84 0.00 22.66
N GLU A 401 16.92 -0.10 21.73
CA GLU A 401 16.99 0.50 20.41
C GLU A 401 15.63 1.11 20.02
N PRO A 402 15.56 1.98 19.00
CA PRO A 402 14.29 2.47 18.47
C PRO A 402 13.40 1.31 18.03
N PHE A 403 12.09 1.53 18.07
CA PHE A 403 11.09 0.57 17.65
C PHE A 403 10.02 1.23 16.77
N TYR A 404 9.29 0.42 16.02
CA TYR A 404 8.17 0.89 15.24
C TYR A 404 6.94 0.00 15.39
N LEU A 405 5.78 0.59 15.17
CA LEU A 405 4.48 -0.07 15.30
C LEU A 405 3.97 -0.44 13.93
N SER A 406 3.88 -1.73 13.64
CA SER A 406 3.40 -2.28 12.37
C SER A 406 4.25 -1.87 11.15
N HIS A 407 4.71 -0.62 11.07
CA HIS A 407 5.46 -0.08 9.93
C HIS A 407 6.53 0.93 10.39
N PRO A 408 7.72 0.99 9.76
CA PRO A 408 8.82 1.92 10.13
C PRO A 408 8.44 3.40 10.17
N LYS A 409 7.41 3.85 9.42
CA LYS A 409 6.87 5.22 9.52
C LYS A 409 6.34 5.58 10.91
N ASN A 410 5.96 4.57 11.69
CA ASN A 410 5.47 4.71 13.05
C ASN A 410 6.59 4.45 14.05
N MET A 411 7.76 5.09 13.83
CA MET A 411 8.97 4.90 14.63
C MET A 411 8.94 5.71 15.89
N PHE A 412 9.46 5.12 16.96
CA PHE A 412 9.66 5.72 18.27
C PHE A 412 11.07 5.44 18.78
N ARG A 413 11.64 6.41 19.48
CA ARG A 413 12.90 6.24 20.19
C ARG A 413 12.87 6.89 21.58
N LEU A 414 13.72 6.41 22.46
CA LEU A 414 13.96 7.06 23.74
C LEU A 414 14.99 8.20 23.57
N SER A 415 14.79 9.26 24.29
CA SER A 415 15.76 10.36 24.47
C SER A 415 15.82 10.72 25.93
N ILE A 416 17.01 11.09 26.39
CA ILE A 416 17.21 11.66 27.74
C ILE A 416 17.48 13.15 27.54
N ASP A 417 16.60 14.00 28.05
CA ASP A 417 16.80 15.43 28.02
C ASP A 417 17.96 15.78 29.00
N LYS A 418 19.04 16.35 28.46
CA LYS A 418 20.23 16.73 29.17
C LYS A 418 20.10 18.09 29.87
#